data_1b2b8890f086fc188070dd54972c41e0
#
_entry.id   1b2b8890f086fc188070dd54972c41e0
#
_cell.length_a   1.000
_cell.length_b   1.000
_cell.length_c   1.000
_cell.angle_alpha   90.00
_cell.angle_beta   90.00
_cell.angle_gamma   90.00
#
_symmetry.space_group_name_H-M   'P 1'
#
loop_
_entity.id
_entity.type
_entity.pdbx_description
1 polymer ?
#
loop_
_entity_poly.entity_id
_entity_poly.type
_entity_poly.pdbx_seq_one_letter_code
_entity_poly.pdbx_strand_id
1 'polypeptide(L)'
;MTMTDPIADFLTRLRNANSAHHDTVTIPFSKLKSHIAEILQAEGYITGWTVEDAQVGKNLVVTLKYGPNRERALAGVKRVSKPGLRVYAKSTNLPKVLGGLGVAILSTSSGLLTDKQAAKKGVGGEVLAYVW
;
A
#
# COMPACT_ATOMS: atom_id res chain seq x y z
N MET A 1 -8.04 20.84 15.36
CA MET A 1 -8.60 19.77 14.52
C MET A 1 -7.50 18.83 14.08
N THR A 2 -7.68 17.57 14.33
CA THR A 2 -6.70 16.56 13.90
C THR A 2 -7.01 16.12 12.48
N MET A 3 -6.01 16.13 11.63
CA MET A 3 -6.12 15.55 10.29
C MET A 3 -6.02 14.03 10.40
N THR A 4 -6.90 13.33 9.70
CA THR A 4 -6.86 11.87 9.64
C THR A 4 -6.22 11.42 8.34
N ASP A 5 -5.42 10.37 8.41
CA ASP A 5 -4.79 9.77 7.23
C ASP A 5 -5.06 8.25 7.24
N PRO A 6 -6.17 7.81 6.63
CA PRO A 6 -6.52 6.39 6.61
C PRO A 6 -5.47 5.52 5.93
N ILE A 7 -4.75 6.06 4.94
CA ILE A 7 -3.68 5.31 4.26
C ILE A 7 -2.52 5.10 5.22
N ALA A 8 -2.10 6.14 5.95
CA ALA A 8 -1.03 6.01 6.93
C ALA A 8 -1.40 5.01 8.04
N ASP A 9 -2.64 5.06 8.50
CA ASP A 9 -3.15 4.10 9.49
C ASP A 9 -3.08 2.67 8.97
N PHE A 10 -3.52 2.44 7.73
CA PHE A 10 -3.45 1.13 7.08
C PHE A 10 -2.00 0.63 7.02
N LEU A 11 -1.09 1.45 6.52
CA LEU A 11 0.32 1.08 6.37
C LEU A 11 0.98 0.80 7.72
N THR A 12 0.63 1.59 8.74
CA THR A 12 1.14 1.39 10.09
C THR A 12 0.66 0.07 10.68
N ARG A 13 -0.63 -0.24 10.52
CA ARG A 13 -1.20 -1.52 10.99
C ARG A 13 -0.55 -2.71 10.28
N LEU A 14 -0.32 -2.61 8.97
CA LEU A 14 0.39 -3.63 8.20
C LEU A 14 1.81 -3.82 8.74
N ARG A 15 2.54 -2.73 8.93
CA ARG A 15 3.92 -2.78 9.42
C ARG A 15 3.99 -3.39 10.81
N ASN A 16 3.10 -2.99 11.72
CA ASN A 16 3.09 -3.50 13.08
C ASN A 16 2.73 -4.99 13.14
N ALA A 17 1.71 -5.41 12.39
CA ALA A 17 1.32 -6.83 12.32
C ALA A 17 2.44 -7.66 11.71
N ASN A 18 3.09 -7.16 10.67
CA ASN A 18 4.19 -7.83 10.00
C ASN A 18 5.41 -7.97 10.94
N SER A 19 5.72 -6.93 11.73
CA SER A 19 6.80 -6.97 12.71
C SER A 19 6.53 -7.96 13.83
N ALA A 20 5.26 -8.11 14.23
CA ALA A 20 4.85 -9.07 15.26
C ALA A 20 4.61 -10.47 14.71
N HIS A 21 4.83 -10.69 13.41
CA HIS A 21 4.61 -11.97 12.73
C HIS A 21 3.17 -12.48 12.85
N HIS A 22 2.19 -11.58 12.83
CA HIS A 22 0.79 -11.97 12.77
C HIS A 22 0.47 -12.56 11.40
N ASP A 23 -0.47 -13.51 11.34
CA ASP A 23 -0.90 -14.10 10.07
C ASP A 23 -1.80 -13.17 9.28
N THR A 24 -2.67 -12.43 9.97
CA THR A 24 -3.62 -11.50 9.36
C THR A 24 -3.67 -10.18 10.11
N VAL A 25 -4.18 -9.17 9.42
CA VAL A 25 -4.51 -7.88 10.03
C VAL A 25 -5.88 -7.44 9.53
N THR A 26 -6.71 -6.94 10.44
CA THR A 26 -8.08 -6.49 10.15
C THR A 26 -8.16 -4.98 10.29
N ILE A 27 -8.70 -4.32 9.28
CA ILE A 27 -8.83 -2.86 9.24
C ILE A 27 -10.20 -2.49 8.68
N PRO A 28 -10.73 -1.28 8.99
CA PRO A 28 -11.96 -0.83 8.34
C PRO A 28 -11.78 -0.78 6.83
N PHE A 29 -12.79 -1.24 6.10
CA PHE A 29 -12.76 -1.30 4.65
C PHE A 29 -12.91 0.08 4.01
N SER A 30 -12.19 0.30 2.90
CA SER A 30 -12.51 1.35 1.93
C SER A 30 -12.02 0.88 0.56
N LYS A 31 -12.60 1.44 -0.50
CA LYS A 31 -12.18 1.10 -1.87
C LYS A 31 -10.71 1.39 -2.09
N LEU A 32 -10.23 2.52 -1.58
CA LEU A 32 -8.84 2.90 -1.72
C LEU A 32 -7.90 1.88 -1.06
N LYS A 33 -8.23 1.46 0.16
CA LYS A 33 -7.42 0.46 0.88
C LYS A 33 -7.44 -0.88 0.17
N SER A 34 -8.60 -1.30 -0.38
CA SER A 34 -8.66 -2.55 -1.13
C SER A 34 -7.81 -2.49 -2.40
N HIS A 35 -7.76 -1.35 -3.09
CA HIS A 35 -6.91 -1.17 -4.26
C HIS A 35 -5.43 -1.23 -3.89
N ILE A 36 -5.05 -0.67 -2.76
CA ILE A 36 -3.67 -0.78 -2.25
C ILE A 36 -3.34 -2.25 -1.94
N ALA A 37 -4.25 -2.96 -1.29
CA ALA A 37 -4.06 -4.39 -0.99
C ALA A 37 -3.91 -5.21 -2.28
N GLU A 38 -4.67 -4.88 -3.31
CA GLU A 38 -4.58 -5.52 -4.62
C GLU A 38 -3.19 -5.35 -5.23
N ILE A 39 -2.63 -4.15 -5.16
CA ILE A 39 -1.28 -3.87 -5.64
C ILE A 39 -0.25 -4.66 -4.82
N LEU A 40 -0.39 -4.67 -3.49
CA LEU A 40 0.53 -5.41 -2.62
C LEU A 40 0.52 -6.90 -2.92
N GLN A 41 -0.66 -7.47 -3.21
CA GLN A 41 -0.77 -8.88 -3.59
C GLN A 41 -0.12 -9.14 -4.95
N ALA A 42 -0.39 -8.30 -5.94
CA ALA A 42 0.16 -8.44 -7.28
C ALA A 42 1.68 -8.36 -7.28
N GLU A 43 2.25 -7.54 -6.40
CA GLU A 43 3.70 -7.37 -6.28
C GLU A 43 4.34 -8.38 -5.33
N GLY A 44 3.55 -9.27 -4.71
CA GLY A 44 4.07 -10.36 -3.88
C GLY A 44 4.39 -9.99 -2.45
N TYR A 45 3.88 -8.88 -1.94
CA TYR A 45 4.14 -8.46 -0.55
C TYR A 45 3.16 -9.05 0.45
N ILE A 46 1.97 -9.44 0.01
CA ILE A 46 0.98 -10.11 0.85
C ILE A 46 0.45 -11.34 0.11
N THR A 47 -0.10 -12.29 0.87
CA THR A 47 -0.69 -13.51 0.29
C THR A 47 -2.04 -13.21 -0.35
N GLY A 48 -2.87 -12.41 0.31
CA GLY A 48 -4.19 -12.08 -0.20
C GLY A 48 -4.95 -11.17 0.74
N TRP A 49 -6.20 -10.90 0.38
CA TRP A 49 -7.08 -10.07 1.20
C TRP A 49 -8.54 -10.45 0.92
N THR A 50 -9.39 -10.23 1.91
CA THR A 50 -10.83 -10.48 1.80
C THR A 50 -11.58 -9.34 2.47
N VAL A 51 -12.87 -9.24 2.16
CA VAL A 51 -13.78 -8.27 2.79
C VAL A 51 -14.80 -9.05 3.61
N GLU A 52 -14.93 -8.69 4.88
CA GLU A 52 -15.86 -9.33 5.80
C GLU A 52 -16.83 -8.30 6.37
N ASP A 53 -18.05 -8.75 6.69
CA ASP A 53 -19.03 -7.88 7.34
C ASP A 53 -18.63 -7.63 8.79
N ALA A 54 -18.83 -6.39 9.23
CA ALA A 54 -18.63 -5.96 10.61
C ALA A 54 -19.97 -5.54 11.22
N GLN A 55 -19.97 -5.24 12.51
CA GLN A 55 -21.19 -4.71 13.16
C GLN A 55 -21.64 -3.42 12.50
N VAL A 56 -20.67 -2.58 12.13
CA VAL A 56 -20.94 -1.35 11.37
C VAL A 56 -19.99 -1.35 10.17
N GLY A 57 -20.58 -1.38 8.96
CA GLY A 57 -19.79 -1.37 7.72
C GLY A 57 -19.12 -2.71 7.43
N LYS A 58 -17.93 -2.65 6.87
CA LYS A 58 -17.16 -3.83 6.47
C LYS A 58 -15.72 -3.71 6.94
N ASN A 59 -15.06 -4.85 7.11
CA ASN A 59 -13.63 -4.92 7.41
C ASN A 59 -12.87 -5.50 6.23
N LEU A 60 -11.67 -4.99 6.04
CA LEU A 60 -10.69 -5.54 5.11
C LEU A 60 -9.73 -6.41 5.92
N VAL A 61 -9.65 -7.70 5.58
CA VAL A 61 -8.75 -8.65 6.22
C VAL A 61 -7.61 -8.96 5.27
N VAL A 62 -6.40 -8.62 5.66
CA VAL A 62 -5.19 -8.82 4.86
C VAL A 62 -4.41 -9.99 5.43
N THR A 63 -4.10 -10.99 4.59
CA THR A 63 -3.27 -12.13 4.97
C THR A 63 -1.83 -11.81 4.62
N LEU A 64 -0.98 -11.73 5.62
CA LEU A 64 0.43 -11.39 5.47
C LEU A 64 1.21 -12.56 4.87
N LYS A 65 2.34 -12.26 4.26
CA LYS A 65 3.18 -13.26 3.60
C LYS A 65 4.53 -13.35 4.28
N TYR A 66 4.95 -14.59 4.52
CA TYR A 66 6.25 -14.89 5.10
C TYR A 66 6.94 -15.99 4.27
N GLY A 67 8.27 -15.99 4.28
CA GLY A 67 9.05 -17.02 3.65
C GLY A 67 9.15 -18.30 4.49
N PRO A 68 9.89 -19.30 4.00
CA PRO A 68 10.00 -20.62 4.70
C PRO A 68 10.54 -20.52 6.12
N ASN A 69 11.40 -19.54 6.40
CA ASN A 69 11.99 -19.33 7.72
C ASN A 69 11.31 -18.17 8.46
N ARG A 70 10.05 -17.86 8.13
CA ARG A 70 9.27 -16.74 8.70
C ARG A 70 9.88 -15.39 8.40
N GLU A 71 10.72 -15.26 7.36
CA GLU A 71 11.20 -13.97 6.92
C GLU A 71 10.06 -13.18 6.25
N ARG A 72 10.03 -11.88 6.49
CA ARG A 72 8.96 -11.01 6.00
C ARG A 72 9.09 -10.77 4.50
N ALA A 73 7.99 -10.91 3.76
CA ALA A 73 7.93 -10.51 2.36
C ALA A 73 7.90 -8.99 2.24
N LEU A 74 7.25 -8.32 3.19
CA LEU A 74 7.18 -6.85 3.27
C LEU A 74 8.23 -6.37 4.27
N ALA A 75 9.33 -5.80 3.78
CA ALA A 75 10.42 -5.34 4.64
C ALA A 75 10.09 -3.97 5.25
N GLY A 76 9.46 -3.08 4.50
CA GLY A 76 9.10 -1.77 5.01
C GLY A 76 8.06 -1.05 4.18
N VAL A 77 7.46 -0.02 4.78
CA VAL A 77 6.51 0.88 4.12
C VAL A 77 6.79 2.30 4.57
N LYS A 78 6.53 3.25 3.67
CA LYS A 78 6.68 4.67 3.97
C LYS A 78 5.54 5.46 3.32
N ARG A 79 4.80 6.21 4.12
CA ARG A 79 3.81 7.16 3.62
C ARG A 79 4.55 8.36 3.03
N VAL A 80 4.24 8.73 1.80
CA VAL A 80 4.91 9.84 1.12
C VAL A 80 4.02 11.08 1.09
N SER A 81 2.93 11.06 0.32
CA SER A 81 1.96 12.16 0.28
C SER A 81 1.08 12.10 1.53
N LYS A 82 0.88 13.24 2.17
CA LYS A 82 0.09 13.36 3.41
C LYS A 82 -0.98 14.42 3.24
N PRO A 83 -2.06 14.38 4.03
CA PRO A 83 -3.12 15.39 3.91
C PRO A 83 -2.63 16.83 4.00
N GLY A 84 -1.63 17.10 4.82
CA GLY A 84 -1.04 18.44 4.96
C GLY A 84 0.10 18.75 4.02
N LEU A 85 0.58 17.75 3.26
CA LEU A 85 1.73 17.90 2.36
C LEU A 85 1.63 16.88 1.23
N ARG A 86 0.99 17.28 0.14
CA ARG A 86 0.81 16.41 -1.03
C ARG A 86 2.07 16.36 -1.86
N VAL A 87 2.42 15.17 -2.34
CA VAL A 87 3.60 14.93 -3.17
C VAL A 87 3.17 14.32 -4.49
N TYR A 88 3.58 14.94 -5.59
CA TYR A 88 3.23 14.51 -6.95
C TYR A 88 4.50 14.22 -7.75
N ALA A 89 4.39 13.35 -8.74
CA ALA A 89 5.46 13.05 -9.66
C ALA A 89 4.94 13.06 -11.10
N LYS A 90 5.76 13.58 -12.01
CA LYS A 90 5.45 13.57 -13.44
C LYS A 90 5.86 12.23 -14.05
N SER A 91 5.24 11.86 -15.18
CA SER A 91 5.54 10.62 -15.87
C SER A 91 7.02 10.51 -16.30
N THR A 92 7.69 11.66 -16.47
CA THR A 92 9.11 11.70 -16.84
C THR A 92 10.06 11.58 -15.66
N ASN A 93 9.56 11.67 -14.43
CA ASN A 93 10.39 11.68 -13.22
C ASN A 93 9.72 10.91 -12.10
N LEU A 94 9.34 9.66 -12.37
CA LEU A 94 8.72 8.79 -11.38
C LEU A 94 9.76 8.28 -10.37
N PRO A 95 9.39 8.20 -9.08
CA PRO A 95 10.32 7.72 -8.06
C PRO A 95 10.60 6.22 -8.23
N LYS A 96 11.81 5.83 -7.89
CA LYS A 96 12.18 4.41 -7.82
C LYS A 96 12.56 4.09 -6.38
N VAL A 97 12.00 3.01 -5.86
CA VAL A 97 12.25 2.57 -4.49
C VAL A 97 13.35 1.51 -4.51
N LEU A 98 14.42 1.76 -3.77
CA LEU A 98 15.58 0.86 -3.71
C LEU A 98 16.09 0.46 -5.10
N GLY A 99 16.24 1.43 -6.01
CA GLY A 99 16.75 1.18 -7.34
C GLY A 99 15.83 0.32 -8.22
N GLY A 100 14.55 0.25 -7.90
CA GLY A 100 13.57 -0.55 -8.62
C GLY A 100 13.23 -1.88 -7.97
N LEU A 101 13.85 -2.22 -6.84
CA LEU A 101 13.52 -3.45 -6.09
C LEU A 101 12.22 -3.32 -5.33
N GLY A 102 11.90 -2.11 -4.86
CA GLY A 102 10.62 -1.82 -4.22
C GLY A 102 9.65 -1.20 -5.21
N VAL A 103 8.52 -0.72 -4.68
CA VAL A 103 7.41 -0.20 -5.48
C VAL A 103 6.93 1.11 -4.90
N ALA A 104 6.68 2.10 -5.76
CA ALA A 104 5.94 3.30 -5.38
C ALA A 104 4.48 3.11 -5.81
N ILE A 105 3.54 3.45 -4.93
CA ILE A 105 2.12 3.39 -5.23
C ILE A 105 1.66 4.80 -5.53
N LEU A 106 1.11 5.00 -6.74
CA LEU A 106 0.66 6.29 -7.22
C LEU A 106 -0.84 6.30 -7.46
N SER A 107 -1.47 7.43 -7.16
CA SER A 107 -2.85 7.72 -7.55
C SER A 107 -2.81 8.55 -8.82
N THR A 108 -3.30 7.96 -9.92
CA THR A 108 -3.28 8.58 -11.25
C THR A 108 -4.68 8.73 -11.81
N SER A 109 -4.80 9.41 -12.94
CA SER A 109 -6.07 9.50 -13.66
C SER A 109 -6.58 8.14 -14.14
N SER A 110 -5.70 7.15 -14.24
CA SER A 110 -6.03 5.77 -14.61
C SER A 110 -6.22 4.85 -13.40
N GLY A 111 -6.36 5.42 -12.20
CA GLY A 111 -6.50 4.66 -10.95
C GLY A 111 -5.19 4.52 -10.20
N LEU A 112 -5.14 3.61 -9.23
CA LEU A 112 -3.92 3.32 -8.49
C LEU A 112 -2.99 2.46 -9.34
N LEU A 113 -1.76 2.90 -9.47
CA LEU A 113 -0.73 2.21 -10.25
C LEU A 113 0.58 2.14 -9.48
N THR A 114 1.42 1.17 -9.84
CA THR A 114 2.82 1.18 -9.40
C THR A 114 3.61 2.15 -10.28
N ASP A 115 4.82 2.51 -9.84
CA ASP A 115 5.71 3.35 -10.64
C ASP A 115 6.00 2.73 -12.02
N LYS A 116 6.15 1.40 -12.08
CA LYS A 116 6.40 0.69 -13.33
C LYS A 116 5.19 0.75 -14.27
N GLN A 117 3.98 0.57 -13.73
CA GLN A 117 2.74 0.66 -14.51
C GLN A 117 2.51 2.08 -15.01
N ALA A 118 2.76 3.07 -14.16
CA ALA A 118 2.62 4.48 -14.53
C ALA A 118 3.61 4.86 -15.64
N ALA A 119 4.84 4.38 -15.56
CA ALA A 119 5.85 4.61 -16.61
C ALA A 119 5.40 4.00 -17.95
N LYS A 120 4.86 2.79 -17.91
CA LYS A 120 4.33 2.12 -19.11
C LYS A 120 3.21 2.90 -19.75
N LYS A 121 2.31 3.48 -18.96
CA LYS A 121 1.17 4.26 -19.46
C LYS A 121 1.53 5.71 -19.76
N GLY A 122 2.72 6.15 -19.37
CA GLY A 122 3.15 7.53 -19.58
C GLY A 122 2.37 8.53 -18.75
N VAL A 123 1.94 8.15 -17.54
CA VAL A 123 1.16 9.02 -16.64
C VAL A 123 1.90 9.26 -15.34
N GLY A 124 1.68 10.42 -14.75
CA GLY A 124 2.14 10.74 -13.42
C GLY A 124 0.95 10.87 -12.46
N GLY A 125 1.22 11.15 -11.20
CA GLY A 125 0.16 11.31 -10.22
C GLY A 125 0.69 11.59 -8.83
N GLU A 126 -0.20 11.45 -7.85
CA GLU A 126 0.15 11.63 -6.45
C GLU A 126 0.89 10.39 -5.94
N VAL A 127 2.05 10.59 -5.34
CA VAL A 127 2.84 9.49 -4.77
C VAL A 127 2.31 9.20 -3.38
N LEU A 128 1.56 8.11 -3.23
CA LEU A 128 0.92 7.77 -1.96
C LEU A 128 1.90 7.17 -0.96
N ALA A 129 2.69 6.19 -1.39
CA ALA A 129 3.54 5.45 -0.49
C ALA A 129 4.65 4.71 -1.24
N TYR A 130 5.70 4.36 -0.49
CA TYR A 130 6.72 3.41 -0.95
C TYR A 130 6.58 2.12 -0.16
N VAL A 131 6.77 0.99 -0.83
CA VAL A 131 6.81 -0.34 -0.20
C VAL A 131 8.01 -1.12 -0.74
N TRP A 132 8.61 -1.90 0.14
CA TRP A 132 9.77 -2.74 -0.27
C TRP A 132 9.90 -3.98 0.60
#